data_be22a2bd823f78a73670df1befb3f3ad
#
_entry.id   be22a2bd823f78a73670df1befb3f3ad
#
_cell.length_a   1.000
_cell.length_b   1.000
_cell.length_c   1.000
_cell.angle_alpha   90.00
_cell.angle_beta   90.00
_cell.angle_gamma   90.00
#
_symmetry.space_group_name_H-M   'P 1'
#
loop_
_entity.id
_entity.type
_entity.pdbx_description
1 polymer ?
#
loop_
_entity_poly.entity_id
_entity_poly.type
_entity_poly.pdbx_seq_one_letter_code
_entity_poly.pdbx_strand_id
1 'polypeptide(L)'
;MPPLGLADLGCYEIELEEVEIPLLGEVAAGLPLEAMPTEGSVSIPRDMLGRFRSFALEVRGDSMIDEHVKPGDVIVVEERQTAENGQMVVALINNTDVTLKKYYLEHDHIRLQPANPAMDPIILRHEEVRVLGVVAGLIRHYRHPRC
;
A
#
# COMPACT_ATOMS: atom_id res chain seq x y z
N MET A 1 40.98 -12.38 21.84
CA MET A 1 39.91 -12.67 20.90
C MET A 1 39.21 -11.37 20.54
N PRO A 2 39.21 -11.00 19.28
CA PRO A 2 38.56 -9.78 18.92
C PRO A 2 37.03 -9.89 19.15
N PRO A 3 36.33 -8.79 19.43
CA PRO A 3 34.88 -8.82 19.51
C PRO A 3 34.29 -9.24 18.17
N LEU A 4 33.12 -9.89 18.21
CA LEU A 4 32.39 -10.25 17.01
C LEU A 4 31.91 -8.98 16.30
N GLY A 5 32.16 -8.89 15.01
CA GLY A 5 31.60 -7.86 14.16
C GLY A 5 30.18 -8.22 13.71
N LEU A 6 29.47 -7.26 13.12
CA LEU A 6 28.13 -7.49 12.61
C LEU A 6 28.08 -8.60 11.56
N ALA A 7 29.13 -8.69 10.71
CA ALA A 7 29.21 -9.74 9.69
C ALA A 7 29.29 -11.15 10.32
N ASP A 8 29.97 -11.30 11.45
CA ASP A 8 30.09 -12.57 12.16
C ASP A 8 28.76 -13.06 12.75
N LEU A 9 27.82 -12.14 12.95
CA LEU A 9 26.48 -12.42 13.45
C LEU A 9 25.46 -12.57 12.32
N GLY A 10 25.90 -12.54 11.06
CA GLY A 10 25.01 -12.55 9.90
C GLY A 10 24.34 -11.21 9.64
N CYS A 11 24.84 -10.16 10.25
CA CYS A 11 24.33 -8.79 10.05
C CYS A 11 25.34 -7.97 9.25
N TYR A 12 24.82 -7.08 8.44
CA TYR A 12 25.64 -6.16 7.67
C TYR A 12 25.29 -4.73 8.06
N GLU A 13 26.31 -3.89 8.17
CA GLU A 13 26.10 -2.47 8.32
C GLU A 13 25.69 -1.93 6.96
N ILE A 14 24.42 -1.58 6.83
CA ILE A 14 23.86 -1.06 5.59
C ILE A 14 23.60 0.42 5.81
N GLU A 15 24.27 1.26 5.02
CA GLU A 15 23.85 2.65 4.91
C GLU A 15 22.59 2.70 4.05
N LEU A 16 21.44 2.70 4.71
CA LEU A 16 20.18 2.87 4.03
C LEU A 16 19.91 4.36 3.88
N GLU A 17 19.89 4.82 2.64
CA GLU A 17 19.27 6.10 2.36
C GLU A 17 17.77 5.95 2.58
N GLU A 18 17.26 6.72 3.50
CA GLU A 18 15.84 6.80 3.76
C GLU A 18 15.25 7.96 2.98
N VAL A 19 14.03 7.74 2.49
CA VAL A 19 13.26 8.75 1.80
C VAL A 19 11.92 8.88 2.50
N GLU A 20 11.48 10.11 2.72
CA GLU A 20 10.16 10.35 3.29
C GLU A 20 9.11 10.39 2.20
N ILE A 21 8.01 9.67 2.42
CA ILE A 21 6.82 9.71 1.57
C ILE A 21 5.63 10.20 2.39
N PRO A 22 4.66 10.88 1.76
CA PRO A 22 3.51 11.37 2.51
C PRO A 22 2.62 10.22 2.97
N LEU A 23 2.14 10.34 4.21
CA LEU A 23 1.08 9.49 4.74
C LEU A 23 -0.24 10.23 4.54
N LEU A 24 -1.12 9.68 3.72
CA LEU A 24 -2.41 10.28 3.43
C LEU A 24 -3.41 9.90 4.52
N GLY A 25 -4.13 10.87 5.04
CA GLY A 25 -5.18 10.65 6.03
C GLY A 25 -6.44 10.14 5.38
N GLU A 26 -6.89 10.83 4.36
CA GLU A 26 -8.07 10.47 3.59
C GLU A 26 -7.78 10.64 2.10
N VAL A 27 -8.33 9.75 1.30
CA VAL A 27 -8.32 9.90 -0.14
C VAL A 27 -9.61 10.63 -0.52
N ALA A 28 -9.45 11.86 -1.01
CA ALA A 28 -10.59 12.68 -1.40
C ALA A 28 -10.91 12.49 -2.88
N ALA A 29 -12.18 12.19 -3.16
CA ALA A 29 -12.66 12.06 -4.53
C ALA A 29 -12.49 13.40 -5.29
N GLY A 30 -12.07 13.29 -6.55
CA GLY A 30 -11.93 14.45 -7.41
C GLY A 30 -10.66 15.27 -7.21
N LEU A 31 -9.83 14.97 -6.22
CA LEU A 31 -8.55 15.62 -6.01
C LEU A 31 -7.41 14.79 -6.57
N PRO A 32 -6.40 15.39 -7.17
CA PRO A 32 -5.15 14.69 -7.47
C PRO A 32 -4.44 14.31 -6.17
N LEU A 33 -3.63 13.26 -6.22
CA LEU A 33 -2.94 12.75 -5.02
C LEU A 33 -2.10 13.81 -4.33
N GLU A 34 -1.43 14.66 -5.09
CA GLU A 34 -0.59 15.73 -4.56
C GLU A 34 -1.37 16.82 -3.81
N ALA A 35 -2.66 16.90 -4.01
CA ALA A 35 -3.53 17.85 -3.31
C ALA A 35 -4.27 17.25 -2.12
N MET A 36 -4.10 15.94 -1.86
CA MET A 36 -4.75 15.28 -0.75
C MET A 36 -4.12 15.65 0.58
N PRO A 37 -4.93 15.76 1.65
CA PRO A 37 -4.39 16.07 2.98
C PRO A 37 -3.49 14.95 3.49
N THR A 38 -2.39 15.35 4.13
CA THR A 38 -1.44 14.41 4.72
C THR A 38 -1.55 14.43 6.24
N GLU A 39 -1.32 13.27 6.86
CA GLU A 39 -1.24 13.11 8.33
C GLU A 39 0.20 13.08 8.82
N GLY A 40 1.16 13.27 7.94
CA GLY A 40 2.57 13.19 8.23
C GLY A 40 3.33 12.54 7.12
N SER A 41 4.44 11.91 7.46
CA SER A 41 5.29 11.21 6.52
C SER A 41 5.75 9.87 7.10
N VAL A 42 6.20 9.00 6.21
CA VAL A 42 6.78 7.71 6.57
C VAL A 42 8.14 7.63 5.89
N SER A 43 9.17 7.28 6.68
CA SER A 43 10.50 7.02 6.13
C SER A 43 10.60 5.60 5.62
N ILE A 44 11.00 5.44 4.39
CA ILE A 44 11.17 4.13 3.77
C ILE A 44 12.57 4.04 3.16
N PRO A 45 13.12 2.82 3.01
CA PRO A 45 14.35 2.63 2.27
C PRO A 45 14.19 3.10 0.83
N ARG A 46 15.21 3.73 0.29
CA ARG A 46 15.18 4.26 -1.07
C ARG A 46 14.91 3.18 -2.11
N ASP A 47 15.36 1.96 -1.88
CA ASP A 47 15.15 0.84 -2.81
C ASP A 47 13.69 0.36 -2.89
N MET A 48 12.81 0.81 -1.98
CA MET A 48 11.37 0.59 -2.10
C MET A 48 10.69 1.56 -3.05
N LEU A 49 11.40 2.62 -3.47
CA LEU A 49 10.87 3.57 -4.43
C LEU A 49 11.03 3.05 -5.85
N GLY A 50 9.97 3.09 -6.63
CA GLY A 50 9.99 2.83 -8.06
C GLY A 50 10.19 4.12 -8.86
N ARG A 51 9.78 4.06 -10.12
CA ARG A 51 9.86 5.19 -11.06
C ARG A 51 8.81 6.25 -10.79
N PHE A 52 7.74 5.88 -10.12
CA PHE A 52 6.57 6.71 -9.90
C PHE A 52 6.52 7.21 -8.48
N ARG A 53 5.72 8.23 -8.26
CA ARG A 53 5.51 8.79 -6.93
C ARG A 53 4.94 7.74 -5.99
N SER A 54 5.38 7.76 -4.75
CA SER A 54 4.88 6.87 -3.71
C SER A 54 4.18 7.65 -2.60
N PHE A 55 3.22 7.00 -1.99
CA PHE A 55 2.53 7.52 -0.82
C PHE A 55 2.23 6.37 0.13
N ALA A 56 1.88 6.69 1.37
CA ALA A 56 1.54 5.69 2.37
C ALA A 56 0.09 5.85 2.82
N LEU A 57 -0.52 4.72 3.18
CA LEU A 57 -1.87 4.67 3.75
C LEU A 57 -1.86 3.69 4.91
N GLU A 58 -2.63 4.01 5.95
CA GLU A 58 -2.90 3.07 7.03
C GLU A 58 -4.06 2.15 6.63
N VAL A 59 -3.87 0.86 6.82
CA VAL A 59 -4.88 -0.16 6.49
C VAL A 59 -5.99 -0.11 7.54
N ARG A 60 -7.21 -0.03 7.05
CA ARG A 60 -8.42 -0.15 7.86
C ARG A 60 -9.19 -1.37 7.40
N GLY A 61 -9.76 -2.11 8.36
CA GLY A 61 -10.45 -3.34 8.06
C GLY A 61 -9.52 -4.51 7.78
N ASP A 62 -10.09 -5.65 7.41
CA ASP A 62 -9.40 -6.93 7.30
C ASP A 62 -9.64 -7.62 5.96
N SER A 63 -9.93 -6.87 4.90
CA SER A 63 -10.24 -7.42 3.59
C SER A 63 -9.10 -8.20 2.95
N MET A 64 -7.87 -8.01 3.43
CA MET A 64 -6.68 -8.66 2.90
C MET A 64 -5.94 -9.49 3.94
N ILE A 65 -6.66 -10.01 4.93
CA ILE A 65 -6.08 -10.75 6.06
C ILE A 65 -5.34 -12.01 5.61
N ASP A 66 -5.81 -12.70 4.58
CA ASP A 66 -5.16 -13.92 4.08
C ASP A 66 -3.88 -13.62 3.28
N GLU A 67 -3.63 -12.36 2.94
CA GLU A 67 -2.35 -11.89 2.41
C GLU A 67 -1.46 -11.31 3.52
N HIS A 68 -1.80 -11.56 4.76
CA HIS A 68 -1.07 -11.10 5.94
C HIS A 68 -1.05 -9.57 6.09
N VAL A 69 -2.04 -8.90 5.54
CA VAL A 69 -2.25 -7.47 5.75
C VAL A 69 -3.28 -7.27 6.84
N LYS A 70 -2.89 -6.61 7.91
CA LYS A 70 -3.74 -6.43 9.11
C LYS A 70 -4.14 -4.97 9.29
N PRO A 71 -5.27 -4.72 9.96
CA PRO A 71 -5.61 -3.36 10.35
C PRO A 71 -4.46 -2.72 11.15
N GLY A 72 -4.18 -1.45 10.85
CA GLY A 72 -3.08 -0.72 11.48
C GLY A 72 -1.76 -0.80 10.74
N ASP A 73 -1.61 -1.73 9.80
CA ASP A 73 -0.43 -1.77 8.94
C ASP A 73 -0.38 -0.51 8.08
N VAL A 74 0.82 -0.09 7.74
CA VAL A 74 1.03 1.00 6.78
C VAL A 74 1.49 0.40 5.47
N ILE A 75 0.77 0.67 4.40
CA ILE A 75 1.16 0.23 3.07
C ILE A 75 1.86 1.36 2.32
N VAL A 76 2.90 0.98 1.59
CA VAL A 76 3.59 1.86 0.66
C VAL A 76 3.00 1.60 -0.73
N VAL A 77 2.47 2.64 -1.32
CA VAL A 77 1.73 2.55 -2.58
C VAL A 77 2.47 3.35 -3.65
N GLU A 78 2.75 2.71 -4.76
CA GLU A 78 3.29 3.37 -5.93
C GLU A 78 2.13 3.88 -6.78
N GLU A 79 2.11 5.17 -7.08
CA GLU A 79 1.06 5.80 -7.90
C GLU A 79 1.06 5.20 -9.29
N ARG A 80 -0.03 4.55 -9.65
CA ARG A 80 -0.25 3.91 -10.95
C ARG A 80 -1.70 4.08 -11.35
N GLN A 81 -1.95 4.26 -12.62
CA GLN A 81 -3.31 4.30 -13.17
C GLN A 81 -3.77 2.94 -13.67
N THR A 82 -2.84 2.01 -13.85
CA THR A 82 -3.12 0.64 -14.31
C THR A 82 -2.44 -0.36 -13.42
N ALA A 83 -2.96 -1.58 -13.41
CA ALA A 83 -2.40 -2.68 -12.65
C ALA A 83 -2.44 -3.96 -13.47
N GLU A 84 -1.61 -4.92 -13.07
CA GLU A 84 -1.61 -6.27 -13.64
C GLU A 84 -2.48 -7.18 -12.78
N ASN A 85 -3.02 -8.22 -13.40
CA ASN A 85 -3.85 -9.20 -12.69
C ASN A 85 -3.10 -9.82 -11.51
N GLY A 86 -3.76 -9.82 -10.36
CA GLY A 86 -3.22 -10.38 -9.13
C GLY A 86 -2.47 -9.38 -8.26
N GLN A 87 -2.19 -8.17 -8.76
CA GLN A 87 -1.56 -7.15 -7.93
C GLN A 87 -2.53 -6.60 -6.90
N MET A 88 -2.01 -6.28 -5.73
CA MET A 88 -2.76 -5.61 -4.68
C MET A 88 -2.78 -4.11 -4.99
N VAL A 89 -3.97 -3.56 -5.08
CA VAL A 89 -4.16 -2.15 -5.47
C VAL A 89 -4.97 -1.38 -4.45
N VAL A 90 -4.74 -0.09 -4.44
CA VAL A 90 -5.65 0.88 -3.82
C VAL A 90 -6.50 1.44 -4.95
N ALA A 91 -7.80 1.26 -4.82
CA ALA A 91 -8.77 1.66 -5.85
C ALA A 91 -9.86 2.54 -5.28
N LEU A 92 -10.33 3.47 -6.10
CA LEU A 92 -11.45 4.33 -5.80
C LEU A 92 -12.67 3.81 -6.57
N ILE A 93 -13.73 3.50 -5.85
CA ILE A 93 -14.98 2.97 -6.40
C ILE A 93 -16.02 4.08 -6.44
N ASN A 94 -16.59 4.31 -7.61
CA ASN A 94 -17.64 5.30 -7.83
C ASN A 94 -17.31 6.70 -7.26
N ASN A 95 -16.03 7.05 -7.31
CA ASN A 95 -15.50 8.32 -6.80
C ASN A 95 -15.72 8.58 -5.30
N THR A 96 -16.09 7.56 -4.53
CA THR A 96 -16.37 7.75 -3.09
C THR A 96 -15.60 6.80 -2.20
N ASP A 97 -15.54 5.52 -2.53
CA ASP A 97 -15.02 4.51 -1.63
C ASP A 97 -13.62 4.08 -2.02
N VAL A 98 -12.70 4.18 -1.09
CA VAL A 98 -11.32 3.69 -1.25
C VAL A 98 -11.23 2.29 -0.67
N THR A 99 -10.66 1.38 -1.43
CA THR A 99 -10.51 0.00 -1.02
C THR A 99 -9.13 -0.56 -1.38
N LEU A 100 -8.71 -1.54 -0.61
CA LEU A 100 -7.48 -2.31 -0.84
C LEU A 100 -7.89 -3.73 -1.20
N LYS A 101 -7.60 -4.16 -2.43
CA LYS A 101 -8.00 -5.46 -2.95
C LYS A 101 -6.99 -5.94 -3.98
N LYS A 102 -7.07 -7.23 -4.34
CA LYS A 102 -6.41 -7.74 -5.53
C LYS A 102 -7.20 -7.36 -6.76
N TYR A 103 -6.49 -6.96 -7.80
CA TYR A 103 -7.06 -6.49 -9.05
C TYR A 103 -7.04 -7.57 -10.11
N TYR A 104 -8.16 -7.75 -10.79
CA TYR A 104 -8.26 -8.63 -11.95
C TYR A 104 -9.09 -7.96 -13.04
N LEU A 105 -8.47 -7.79 -14.21
CA LEU A 105 -9.16 -7.34 -15.39
C LEU A 105 -9.75 -8.56 -16.10
N GLU A 106 -11.06 -8.67 -16.04
CA GLU A 106 -11.79 -9.73 -16.74
C GLU A 106 -12.24 -9.22 -18.11
N HIS A 107 -12.94 -10.07 -18.88
CA HIS A 107 -13.30 -9.74 -20.26
C HIS A 107 -14.10 -8.44 -20.40
N ASP A 108 -15.10 -8.25 -19.55
CA ASP A 108 -16.04 -7.12 -19.66
C ASP A 108 -16.20 -6.33 -18.35
N HIS A 109 -15.43 -6.68 -17.33
CA HIS A 109 -15.54 -6.05 -16.02
C HIS A 109 -14.21 -6.10 -15.27
N ILE A 110 -14.17 -5.41 -14.14
CA ILE A 110 -13.07 -5.48 -13.20
C ILE A 110 -13.57 -6.22 -11.96
N ARG A 111 -12.78 -7.18 -11.50
CA ARG A 111 -13.03 -7.85 -10.24
C ARG A 111 -12.00 -7.41 -9.22
N LEU A 112 -12.49 -6.86 -8.11
CA LEU A 112 -11.68 -6.54 -6.95
C LEU A 112 -11.86 -7.63 -5.92
N GLN A 113 -10.82 -8.41 -5.70
CA GLN A 113 -10.88 -9.63 -4.92
C GLN A 113 -10.32 -9.41 -3.53
N PRO A 114 -11.12 -9.56 -2.46
CA PRO A 114 -10.58 -9.58 -1.11
C PRO A 114 -9.82 -10.88 -0.86
N ALA A 115 -8.84 -10.82 0.02
CA ALA A 115 -8.16 -12.01 0.55
C ALA A 115 -8.73 -12.30 1.94
N ASN A 116 -10.02 -12.58 1.97
CA ASN A 116 -10.78 -12.85 3.19
C ASN A 116 -12.00 -13.70 2.81
N PRO A 117 -12.10 -14.95 3.32
CA PRO A 117 -13.20 -15.84 2.93
C PRO A 117 -14.58 -15.35 3.36
N ALA A 118 -14.66 -14.42 4.30
CA ALA A 118 -15.92 -13.84 4.74
C ALA A 118 -16.42 -12.71 3.83
N MET A 119 -15.64 -12.32 2.83
CA MET A 119 -15.96 -11.21 1.94
C MET A 119 -16.08 -11.67 0.50
N ASP A 120 -17.08 -11.15 -0.20
CA ASP A 120 -17.31 -11.45 -1.60
C ASP A 120 -16.49 -10.53 -2.51
N PRO A 121 -16.10 -10.99 -3.71
CA PRO A 121 -15.49 -10.11 -4.69
C PRO A 121 -16.45 -9.01 -5.13
N ILE A 122 -15.88 -7.86 -5.47
CA ILE A 122 -16.62 -6.71 -5.99
C ILE A 122 -16.47 -6.71 -7.51
N ILE A 123 -17.59 -6.79 -8.21
CA ILE A 123 -17.65 -6.78 -9.66
C ILE A 123 -18.09 -5.41 -10.14
N LEU A 124 -17.27 -4.78 -10.96
CA LEU A 124 -17.46 -3.39 -11.36
C LEU A 124 -17.24 -3.23 -12.86
N ARG A 125 -17.93 -2.25 -13.44
CA ARG A 125 -17.62 -1.80 -14.78
C ARG A 125 -16.35 -0.97 -14.77
N HIS A 126 -15.68 -0.87 -15.91
CA HIS A 126 -14.41 -0.15 -16.01
C HIS A 126 -14.52 1.31 -15.54
N GLU A 127 -15.62 1.97 -15.85
CA GLU A 127 -15.84 3.36 -15.46
C GLU A 127 -16.16 3.57 -13.99
N GLU A 128 -16.44 2.49 -13.26
CA GLU A 128 -16.75 2.55 -11.82
C GLU A 128 -15.50 2.47 -10.93
N VAL A 129 -14.35 2.12 -11.52
CA VAL A 129 -13.11 1.89 -10.78
C VAL A 129 -12.00 2.78 -11.30
N ARG A 130 -11.31 3.42 -10.38
CA ARG A 130 -10.06 4.12 -10.67
C ARG A 130 -8.96 3.53 -9.81
N VAL A 131 -7.92 2.99 -10.44
CA VAL A 131 -6.73 2.54 -9.71
C VAL A 131 -5.94 3.78 -9.30
N LEU A 132 -5.65 3.90 -8.01
CA LEU A 132 -4.84 4.97 -7.46
C LEU A 132 -3.37 4.56 -7.38
N GLY A 133 -3.12 3.29 -7.14
CA GLY A 133 -1.78 2.78 -7.09
C GLY A 133 -1.70 1.30 -6.77
N VAL A 134 -0.49 0.79 -6.84
CA VAL A 134 -0.15 -0.60 -6.58
C VAL A 134 0.68 -0.67 -5.30
N VAL A 135 0.37 -1.62 -4.43
CA VAL A 135 1.10 -1.79 -3.18
C VAL A 135 2.49 -2.32 -3.47
N ALA A 136 3.49 -1.58 -3.03
CA ALA A 136 4.91 -1.92 -3.19
C ALA A 136 5.53 -2.49 -1.92
N GLY A 137 4.96 -2.21 -0.77
CA GLY A 137 5.49 -2.69 0.49
C GLY A 137 4.53 -2.47 1.65
N LEU A 138 4.91 -3.01 2.79
CA LEU A 138 4.12 -2.94 4.01
C LEU A 138 5.04 -2.74 5.19
N ILE A 139 4.62 -1.88 6.10
CA ILE A 139 5.32 -1.64 7.36
C ILE A 139 4.37 -1.97 8.49
N ARG A 140 4.85 -2.79 9.42
CA ARG A 140 4.09 -3.13 10.61
C ARG A 140 4.93 -2.84 11.84
N HIS A 141 4.32 -2.10 12.77
CA HIS A 141 4.93 -1.84 14.07
C HIS A 141 4.41 -2.84 15.09
N TYR A 142 5.31 -3.52 15.79
CA TYR A 142 4.95 -4.41 16.89
C TYR A 142 4.85 -3.66 18.21
N ARG A 143 5.34 -2.44 18.24
CA ARG A 143 5.16 -1.52 19.36
C ARG A 143 4.26 -0.38 18.92
N HIS A 144 3.46 0.14 19.83
CA HIS A 144 2.78 1.39 19.55
C HIS A 144 3.82 2.48 19.37
N PRO A 145 3.76 3.26 18.27
CA PRO A 145 4.62 4.41 18.14
C PRO A 145 4.34 5.35 19.31
N ARG A 146 5.39 5.88 19.88
CA ARG A 146 5.23 6.86 20.94
C ARG A 146 4.70 8.15 20.33
N CYS A 147 3.66 8.62 20.93
CA CYS A 147 3.13 9.93 20.59
C CYS A 147 4.13 11.01 21.00
#